data_fbf09675d50b5b225a1ee9f4d369cb4b
#
_entry.id   fbf09675d50b5b225a1ee9f4d369cb4b
#
_cell.length_a   1.000
_cell.length_b   1.000
_cell.length_c   1.000
_cell.angle_alpha   90.00
_cell.angle_beta   90.00
_cell.angle_gamma   90.00
#
_symmetry.space_group_name_H-M   'P 1'
#
loop_
_entity.id
_entity.type
_entity.pdbx_description
1 polymer ?
#
loop_
_entity_poly.entity_id
_entity_poly.type
_entity_poly.pdbx_seq_one_letter_code
_entity_poly.pdbx_strand_id
1 'polypeptide(L)' 'MKGTVKWYNDMKGFGFLTGEDGKETFVHRTSIPADINLSEGDQVEYQIEDSERGTRATNLKK' A
#
# COMPACT_ATOMS: atom_id res chain seq x y z
N MET A 1 5.72 1.89 9.04
CA MET A 1 4.94 0.68 9.35
C MET A 1 5.22 -0.39 8.30
N LYS A 2 5.26 -1.63 8.71
CA LYS A 2 5.42 -2.77 7.81
C LYS A 2 4.10 -3.47 7.62
N GLY A 3 3.90 -4.02 6.44
CA GLY A 3 2.69 -4.77 6.13
C GLY A 3 2.87 -5.68 4.94
N THR A 4 1.77 -6.28 4.53
CA THR A 4 1.74 -7.23 3.43
C THR A 4 0.72 -6.76 2.41
N VAL A 5 1.05 -6.89 1.14
CA VAL A 5 0.10 -6.55 0.07
C VAL A 5 -1.03 -7.57 0.09
N LYS A 6 -2.24 -7.11 0.36
CA LYS A 6 -3.42 -7.96 0.34
C LYS A 6 -3.80 -8.26 -1.11
N TRP A 7 -3.86 -7.24 -1.94
CA TRP A 7 -4.04 -7.35 -3.39
C TRP A 7 -3.71 -6.00 -4.03
N TYR A 8 -3.37 -6.04 -5.29
CA TYR A 8 -3.10 -4.84 -6.06
C TYR A 8 -3.57 -5.03 -7.50
N ASN A 9 -4.25 -4.04 -8.06
CA ASN A 9 -4.74 -4.07 -9.43
C ASN A 9 -3.94 -3.08 -10.27
N ASP A 10 -3.02 -3.59 -11.09
CA ASP A 10 -2.18 -2.76 -11.96
C ASP A 10 -2.98 -1.94 -12.97
N MET A 11 -4.06 -2.50 -13.46
CA MET A 11 -4.87 -1.83 -14.48
C MET A 11 -5.61 -0.62 -13.91
N LYS A 12 -6.11 -0.76 -12.69
CA LYS A 12 -6.81 0.32 -12.02
C LYS A 12 -5.87 1.22 -11.21
N GLY A 13 -4.67 0.73 -10.91
CA GLY A 13 -3.65 1.51 -10.21
C GLY A 13 -3.90 1.70 -8.72
N PHE A 14 -4.53 0.73 -8.06
CA PHE A 14 -4.72 0.80 -6.62
C PHE A 14 -4.82 -0.60 -6.01
N GLY A 15 -4.71 -0.64 -4.69
CA GLY A 15 -4.83 -1.88 -3.95
C GLY A 15 -4.92 -1.62 -2.46
N PHE A 16 -4.76 -2.69 -1.68
CA PHE A 16 -4.81 -2.62 -0.23
C PHE A 16 -3.64 -3.36 0.39
N LEU A 17 -3.15 -2.80 1.49
CA LEU A 17 -2.09 -3.39 2.31
C LEU A 17 -2.70 -3.77 3.65
N THR A 18 -2.27 -4.90 4.20
CA THR A 18 -2.62 -5.31 5.55
C THR A 18 -1.44 -5.00 6.45
N GLY A 19 -1.61 -4.08 7.41
CA GLY A 19 -0.57 -3.68 8.33
C GLY A 19 -0.32 -4.71 9.43
N GLU A 20 0.75 -4.50 10.18
CA GLU A 20 1.10 -5.36 11.32
C GLU A 20 -0.01 -5.41 12.38
N ASP A 21 -0.80 -4.34 12.47
CA ASP A 21 -1.91 -4.23 13.39
C ASP A 21 -3.20 -4.88 12.88
N GLY A 22 -3.15 -5.52 11.71
CA GLY A 22 -4.30 -6.15 11.09
C GLY A 22 -5.23 -5.21 10.36
N LYS A 23 -4.91 -3.93 10.29
CA LYS A 23 -5.75 -2.94 9.60
C LYS A 23 -5.36 -2.86 8.14
N GLU A 24 -6.38 -2.67 7.30
CA GLU A 24 -6.16 -2.48 5.86
C GLU A 24 -5.93 -1.00 5.56
N THR A 25 -4.99 -0.75 4.66
CA THR A 25 -4.64 0.61 4.23
C THR A 25 -4.69 0.67 2.71
N PHE A 26 -5.39 1.67 2.18
CA PHE A 26 -5.47 1.89 0.74
C PHE A 26 -4.12 2.37 0.21
N VAL A 27 -3.74 1.88 -0.98
CA VAL A 27 -2.55 2.34 -1.68
C VAL A 27 -2.91 2.65 -3.12
N HIS A 28 -2.46 3.82 -3.60
CA HIS A 28 -2.65 4.22 -4.99
C HIS A 28 -1.30 4.22 -5.69
N ARG A 29 -1.31 3.95 -7.01
CA ARG A 29 -0.06 3.88 -7.78
C ARG A 29 0.79 5.15 -7.68
N THR A 30 0.18 6.30 -7.45
CA THR A 30 0.93 7.56 -7.28
C THR A 30 1.79 7.57 -6.02
N SER A 31 1.47 6.71 -5.06
CA SER A 31 2.25 6.53 -3.83
C SER A 31 3.31 5.44 -3.96
N ILE A 32 3.33 4.74 -5.08
CA ILE A 32 4.25 3.63 -5.33
C ILE A 32 5.38 4.12 -6.23
N PRO A 33 6.65 4.02 -5.80
CA PRO A 33 7.77 4.37 -6.67
C PRO A 33 7.77 3.53 -7.95
N ALA A 34 8.23 4.12 -9.06
CA ALA A 34 8.18 3.48 -10.36
C ALA A 34 9.01 2.19 -10.44
N ASP A 35 10.00 2.04 -9.59
CA ASP A 35 10.87 0.87 -9.54
C ASP A 35 10.34 -0.26 -8.65
N ILE A 36 9.17 -0.05 -8.03
CA ILE A 36 8.57 -1.06 -7.15
C ILE A 36 7.32 -1.63 -7.81
N ASN A 37 7.24 -2.96 -7.85
CA ASN A 37 6.04 -3.67 -8.28
C ASN A 37 5.43 -4.37 -7.09
N LEU A 38 4.15 -4.19 -6.89
CA LEU A 38 3.41 -4.84 -5.80
C LEU A 38 2.73 -6.10 -6.31
N SER A 39 2.90 -7.17 -5.57
CA SER A 39 2.23 -8.44 -5.83
C SER A 39 1.58 -8.92 -4.54
N GLU A 40 0.50 -9.67 -4.69
CA GLU A 40 -0.21 -10.24 -3.55
C GLU A 40 0.76 -11.06 -2.68
N GLY A 41 0.76 -10.77 -1.39
CA GLY A 41 1.63 -11.43 -0.44
C GLY A 41 3.00 -10.80 -0.24
N ASP A 42 3.36 -9.77 -1.02
CA ASP A 42 4.64 -9.08 -0.87
C ASP A 42 4.68 -8.31 0.45
N GLN A 43 5.82 -8.33 1.10
CA GLN A 43 6.05 -7.52 2.29
C GLN A 43 6.56 -6.15 1.88
N VAL A 44 5.99 -5.11 2.48
CA VAL A 44 6.33 -3.73 2.17
C VAL A 44 6.44 -2.91 3.45
N GLU A 45 7.16 -1.81 3.35
CA GLU A 45 7.25 -0.81 4.40
C GLU A 45 6.63 0.48 3.87
N TYR A 46 5.86 1.17 4.70
CA TYR A 46 5.14 2.35 4.28
C TYR A 46 4.80 3.25 5.46
N GLN A 47 4.38 4.46 5.15
CA GLN A 47 3.84 5.40 6.13
C GLN A 47 2.34 5.55 5.90
N ILE A 48 1.62 5.84 6.97
CA ILE A 48 0.18 6.08 6.89
C ILE A 48 -0.07 7.57 6.93
N GLU A 49 -0.85 8.06 5.97
CA GLU A 49 -1.27 9.45 5.92
C GLU A 49 -2.78 9.52 6.02
N ASP A 50 -3.29 10.35 6.93
CA ASP A 50 -4.72 10.56 7.04
C ASP A 50 -5.21 11.53 5.98
N SER A 51 -6.37 11.23 5.40
CA SER A 51 -7.01 12.09 4.42
C SER A 51 -8.51 12.14 4.70
N GLU A 52 -9.21 13.03 4.00
CA GLU A 52 -10.66 13.16 4.16
C GLU A 52 -11.41 11.87 3.83
N ARG A 53 -10.81 11.00 3.00
CA ARG A 53 -11.41 9.74 2.59
C ARG A 53 -10.92 8.55 3.41
N GLY A 54 -10.17 8.81 4.47
CA GLY A 54 -9.59 7.79 5.32
C GLY A 54 -8.07 7.74 5.22
N THR A 55 -7.47 6.64 5.64
CA THR A 55 -6.01 6.48 5.63
C THR A 55 -5.53 5.91 4.31
N ARG A 56 -4.32 6.31 3.90
CA ARG A 56 -3.66 5.79 2.72
C ARG A 56 -2.20 5.55 3.01
N ALA A 57 -1.60 4.63 2.27
CA ALA A 57 -0.17 4.35 2.38
C ALA A 57 0.63 5.32 1.51
N THR A 58 1.75 5.79 2.03
CA THR A 58 2.69 6.66 1.31
C THR A 58 4.10 6.18 1.56
N ASN A 59 5.05 6.66 0.74
CA ASN A 59 6.47 6.35 0.89
C ASN A 59 6.76 4.84 0.95
N LEU A 60 6.18 4.10 0.04
CA LEU A 60 6.35 2.66 0.00
C LEU A 60 7.77 2.26 -0.33
N LYS A 61 8.23 1.21 0.37
CA LYS A 61 9.50 0.54 0.10
C LYS A 61 9.29 -0.97 0.19
N LYS A 62 10.03 -1.70 -0.58
CA LYS A 62 10.07 -3.16 -0.48
C LYS A 62 11.31 -3.64 0.21
#